data_c8c61e17c84e0777abe39d282cc3e79c
#
_entry.id   c8c61e17c84e0777abe39d282cc3e79c
#
_cell.length_a   1.000
_cell.length_b   1.000
_cell.length_c   1.000
_cell.angle_alpha   90.00
_cell.angle_beta   90.00
_cell.angle_gamma   90.00
#
_symmetry.space_group_name_H-M   'P 1'
#
loop_
_entity.id
_entity.type
_entity.pdbx_description
1 polymer ?
#
loop_
_entity_poly.entity_id
_entity_poly.type
_entity_poly.pdbx_seq_one_letter_code
_entity_poly.pdbx_strand_id
1 'polypeptide(L)'
;MAELNLDYYTAKDHYSDGDIEETLLKMAQEGKSFEDLPEEEVSFPMVYHFSGLRENILSWYPLKKADSVLEIGAGCGAITGMLCRKAGHVTSVELSKRRADINYARNRDKENLTIMVGNLNDMTFPEKFDYVVVNGVLEYAMSFTEGKNSLRDISSAYGRLSEAGGKTSDRH
;
A
#
# COMPACT_ATOMS: atom_id res chain seq x y z
N MET A 1 11.15 5.64 12.91
CA MET A 1 11.24 5.47 11.43
C MET A 1 10.31 4.36 11.01
N ALA A 2 9.81 4.38 9.77
CA ALA A 2 9.04 3.28 9.21
C ALA A 2 9.78 1.94 9.33
N GLU A 3 9.03 0.85 9.46
CA GLU A 3 9.55 -0.52 9.43
C GLU A 3 9.35 -1.13 8.05
N LEU A 4 10.37 -1.83 7.54
CA LEU A 4 10.27 -2.65 6.33
C LEU A 4 10.45 -4.13 6.71
N ASN A 5 9.36 -4.89 6.65
CA ASN A 5 9.32 -6.30 7.01
C ASN A 5 9.39 -7.17 5.74
N LEU A 6 10.36 -8.08 5.68
CA LEU A 6 10.62 -8.99 4.57
C LEU A 6 10.33 -10.46 4.91
N ASP A 7 9.69 -10.76 6.03
CA ASP A 7 9.47 -12.14 6.51
C ASP A 7 8.66 -12.99 5.52
N TYR A 8 7.83 -12.35 4.69
CA TYR A 8 6.99 -13.01 3.68
C TYR A 8 7.53 -12.85 2.25
N TYR A 9 8.72 -12.28 2.08
CA TYR A 9 9.30 -12.06 0.76
C TYR A 9 10.02 -13.32 0.24
N THR A 10 9.56 -13.85 -0.88
CA THR A 10 10.08 -15.10 -1.48
C THR A 10 11.21 -14.88 -2.47
N ALA A 11 11.80 -13.68 -2.53
CA ALA A 11 12.84 -13.27 -3.47
C ALA A 11 12.44 -13.39 -4.96
N LYS A 12 11.14 -13.26 -5.26
CA LYS A 12 10.59 -13.22 -6.62
C LYS A 12 9.73 -11.99 -6.77
N ASP A 13 10.19 -11.02 -7.56
CA ASP A 13 9.35 -9.92 -8.01
C ASP A 13 8.58 -10.36 -9.25
N HIS A 14 7.27 -10.50 -9.11
CA HIS A 14 6.37 -10.97 -10.17
C HIS A 14 5.82 -9.85 -11.05
N TYR A 15 6.02 -8.60 -10.64
CA TYR A 15 5.48 -7.44 -11.31
C TYR A 15 6.44 -6.25 -11.21
N SER A 16 6.73 -5.61 -12.35
CA SER A 16 7.59 -4.44 -12.44
C SER A 16 7.17 -3.58 -13.64
N ASP A 17 7.29 -2.26 -13.49
CA ASP A 17 7.17 -1.31 -14.60
C ASP A 17 8.52 -1.12 -15.36
N GLY A 18 9.51 -1.96 -15.06
CA GLY A 18 10.82 -1.92 -15.69
C GLY A 18 11.76 -0.86 -15.09
N ASP A 19 12.64 -0.30 -15.94
CA ASP A 19 13.72 0.58 -15.50
C ASP A 19 13.26 1.89 -14.85
N ILE A 20 12.01 2.29 -15.09
CA ILE A 20 11.45 3.49 -14.48
C ILE A 20 11.41 3.40 -12.95
N GLU A 21 11.25 2.19 -12.38
CA GLU A 21 11.23 2.00 -10.93
C GLU A 21 12.58 2.30 -10.28
N GLU A 22 13.71 2.15 -11.00
CA GLU A 22 15.02 2.59 -10.50
C GLU A 22 15.09 4.11 -10.39
N THR A 23 14.58 4.80 -11.40
CA THR A 23 14.49 6.27 -11.39
C THR A 23 13.62 6.75 -10.24
N LEU A 24 12.44 6.13 -10.05
CA LEU A 24 11.53 6.45 -8.96
C LEU A 24 12.16 6.20 -7.58
N LEU A 25 12.90 5.10 -7.42
CA LEU A 25 13.59 4.82 -6.16
C LEU A 25 14.65 5.87 -5.86
N LYS A 26 15.45 6.25 -6.85
CA LYS A 26 16.47 7.31 -6.70
C LYS A 26 15.83 8.64 -6.32
N MET A 27 14.78 9.04 -7.02
CA MET A 27 14.02 10.26 -6.70
C MET A 27 13.49 10.24 -5.25
N ALA A 28 12.89 9.12 -4.84
CA ALA A 28 12.38 8.94 -3.47
C ALA A 28 13.49 9.05 -2.41
N GLN A 29 14.67 8.45 -2.67
CA GLN A 29 15.83 8.50 -1.77
C GLN A 29 16.40 9.92 -1.65
N GLU A 30 16.39 10.67 -2.75
CA GLU A 30 16.86 12.07 -2.81
C GLU A 30 15.80 13.05 -2.30
N GLY A 31 14.57 12.61 -2.03
CA GLY A 31 13.46 13.47 -1.62
C GLY A 31 12.96 14.38 -2.74
N LYS A 32 13.19 13.99 -4.00
CA LYS A 32 12.75 14.76 -5.18
C LYS A 32 11.34 14.36 -5.62
N SER A 33 10.63 15.31 -6.17
CA SER A 33 9.36 15.12 -6.87
C SER A 33 9.57 15.24 -8.40
N PHE A 34 8.57 14.79 -9.17
CA PHE A 34 8.59 15.01 -10.62
C PHE A 34 8.44 16.50 -10.97
N GLU A 35 7.86 17.30 -10.07
CA GLU A 35 7.78 18.76 -10.25
C GLU A 35 9.15 19.46 -10.21
N ASP A 36 10.19 18.77 -9.70
CA ASP A 36 11.57 19.28 -9.67
C ASP A 36 12.31 19.02 -11.00
N LEU A 37 11.70 18.29 -11.94
CA LEU A 37 12.29 17.90 -13.23
C LEU A 37 11.87 18.84 -14.36
N PRO A 38 12.71 18.99 -15.42
CA PRO A 38 12.26 19.58 -16.68
C PRO A 38 11.07 18.82 -17.26
N GLU A 39 10.14 19.54 -17.90
CA GLU A 39 8.89 18.96 -18.41
C GLU A 39 9.14 17.79 -19.39
N GLU A 40 10.20 17.88 -20.19
CA GLU A 40 10.61 16.86 -21.15
C GLU A 40 11.10 15.55 -20.50
N GLU A 41 11.49 15.60 -19.23
CA GLU A 41 11.95 14.43 -18.46
C GLU A 41 10.81 13.76 -17.68
N VAL A 42 9.67 14.44 -17.56
CA VAL A 42 8.53 13.93 -16.80
C VAL A 42 7.78 12.87 -17.60
N SER A 43 7.71 11.66 -17.08
CA SER A 43 6.96 10.55 -17.66
C SER A 43 5.65 10.27 -16.93
N PHE A 44 4.70 9.61 -17.63
CA PHE A 44 3.43 9.24 -17.03
C PHE A 44 3.59 8.39 -15.74
N PRO A 45 4.48 7.38 -15.65
CA PRO A 45 4.69 6.64 -14.41
C PRO A 45 5.16 7.52 -13.23
N MET A 46 5.98 8.55 -13.48
CA MET A 46 6.41 9.49 -12.43
C MET A 46 5.20 10.22 -11.85
N VAL A 47 4.37 10.79 -12.73
CA VAL A 47 3.13 11.47 -12.31
C VAL A 47 2.20 10.49 -11.62
N TYR A 48 1.99 9.31 -12.19
CA TYR A 48 1.09 8.28 -11.64
C TYR A 48 1.49 7.85 -10.23
N HIS A 49 2.76 7.61 -9.97
CA HIS A 49 3.23 7.11 -8.68
C HIS A 49 3.51 8.21 -7.66
N PHE A 50 3.88 9.41 -8.08
CA PHE A 50 4.34 10.46 -7.17
C PHE A 50 3.39 11.63 -7.00
N SER A 51 2.36 11.76 -7.86
CA SER A 51 1.41 12.84 -7.75
C SER A 51 0.60 12.79 -6.44
N GLY A 52 0.60 13.88 -5.70
CA GLY A 52 -0.25 14.07 -4.53
C GLY A 52 -1.75 14.05 -4.84
N LEU A 53 -2.15 14.18 -6.12
CA LEU A 53 -3.56 14.12 -6.54
C LEU A 53 -4.21 12.77 -6.21
N ARG A 54 -3.43 11.68 -6.14
CA ARG A 54 -3.95 10.37 -5.76
C ARG A 54 -4.46 10.32 -4.32
N GLU A 55 -3.97 11.16 -3.45
CA GLU A 55 -4.47 11.26 -2.08
C GLU A 55 -5.96 11.67 -2.04
N ASN A 56 -6.45 12.38 -3.06
CA ASN A 56 -7.86 12.82 -3.14
C ASN A 56 -8.86 11.66 -3.16
N ILE A 57 -8.42 10.46 -3.52
CA ILE A 57 -9.27 9.24 -3.50
C ILE A 57 -9.80 9.00 -2.09
N LEU A 58 -9.00 9.27 -1.04
CA LEU A 58 -9.34 8.90 0.34
C LEU A 58 -9.08 10.04 1.35
N SER A 59 -8.47 11.15 0.95
CA SER A 59 -8.14 12.25 1.87
C SER A 59 -9.36 12.88 2.57
N TRP A 60 -10.53 12.79 1.95
CA TRP A 60 -11.81 13.24 2.49
C TRP A 60 -12.36 12.34 3.60
N TYR A 61 -11.92 11.07 3.68
CA TYR A 61 -12.44 10.13 4.67
C TYR A 61 -11.93 10.47 6.09
N PRO A 62 -12.81 10.46 7.12
CA PRO A 62 -12.48 10.96 8.46
C PRO A 62 -11.77 9.92 9.34
N LEU A 63 -10.61 9.40 8.89
CA LEU A 63 -9.74 8.58 9.73
C LEU A 63 -9.28 9.34 10.97
N LYS A 64 -9.06 8.64 12.08
CA LYS A 64 -8.66 9.18 13.37
C LYS A 64 -7.31 8.63 13.80
N LYS A 65 -6.62 9.36 14.67
CA LYS A 65 -5.35 8.93 15.27
C LYS A 65 -5.44 7.68 16.18
N ALA A 66 -6.65 7.23 16.47
CA ALA A 66 -6.86 5.96 17.18
C ALA A 66 -7.03 4.77 16.23
N ASP A 67 -7.20 5.01 14.93
CA ASP A 67 -7.52 3.98 13.96
C ASP A 67 -6.26 3.27 13.46
N SER A 68 -6.37 1.96 13.23
CA SER A 68 -5.41 1.12 12.55
C SER A 68 -5.88 0.83 11.12
N VAL A 69 -4.98 0.93 10.14
CA VAL A 69 -5.29 0.79 8.72
C VAL A 69 -4.41 -0.28 8.09
N LEU A 70 -5.02 -1.22 7.37
CA LEU A 70 -4.34 -2.12 6.45
C LEU A 70 -4.49 -1.58 5.02
N GLU A 71 -3.39 -1.21 4.38
CA GLU A 71 -3.32 -0.81 2.98
C GLU A 71 -2.83 -1.99 2.14
N ILE A 72 -3.64 -2.47 1.20
CA ILE A 72 -3.30 -3.61 0.35
C ILE A 72 -2.94 -3.12 -1.05
N GLY A 73 -1.78 -3.57 -1.56
CA GLY A 73 -1.24 -3.13 -2.84
C GLY A 73 -0.77 -1.69 -2.79
N ALA A 74 0.03 -1.36 -1.78
CA ALA A 74 0.50 0.01 -1.54
C ALA A 74 1.33 0.59 -2.71
N GLY A 75 1.91 -0.28 -3.55
CA GLY A 75 2.75 0.12 -4.67
C GLY A 75 3.90 1.00 -4.22
N CYS A 76 4.14 2.09 -4.94
CA CYS A 76 5.16 3.08 -4.60
C CYS A 76 4.73 4.07 -3.51
N GLY A 77 3.68 3.78 -2.75
CA GLY A 77 3.26 4.57 -1.60
C GLY A 77 2.52 5.87 -1.94
N ALA A 78 1.72 5.87 -3.02
CA ALA A 78 1.03 7.07 -3.49
C ALA A 78 0.04 7.65 -2.46
N ILE A 79 -0.58 6.81 -1.62
CA ILE A 79 -1.51 7.24 -0.56
C ILE A 79 -1.02 6.89 0.86
N THR A 80 0.02 6.06 0.98
CA THR A 80 0.55 5.59 2.27
C THR A 80 0.89 6.75 3.21
N GLY A 81 1.59 7.77 2.70
CA GLY A 81 1.95 8.94 3.49
C GLY A 81 0.74 9.71 4.04
N MET A 82 -0.32 9.82 3.24
CA MET A 82 -1.59 10.44 3.67
C MET A 82 -2.27 9.60 4.76
N LEU A 83 -2.31 8.27 4.60
CA LEU A 83 -2.85 7.38 5.63
C LEU A 83 -2.11 7.54 6.95
N CYS A 84 -0.77 7.58 6.92
CA CYS A 84 0.05 7.80 8.12
C CYS A 84 -0.20 9.15 8.79
N ARG A 85 -0.48 10.20 8.01
CA ARG A 85 -0.85 11.52 8.58
C ARG A 85 -2.19 11.48 9.31
N LYS A 86 -3.11 10.59 8.94
CA LYS A 86 -4.49 10.55 9.45
C LYS A 86 -4.72 9.48 10.50
N ALA A 87 -4.17 8.28 10.30
CA ALA A 87 -4.35 7.13 11.19
C ALA A 87 -3.32 7.07 12.32
N GLY A 88 -3.55 6.20 13.30
CA GLY A 88 -2.63 5.91 14.39
C GLY A 88 -1.54 4.96 13.99
N HIS A 89 -1.88 3.91 13.23
CA HIS A 89 -0.94 2.97 12.65
C HIS A 89 -1.39 2.56 11.25
N VAL A 90 -0.42 2.37 10.36
CA VAL A 90 -0.64 1.89 8.99
C VAL A 90 0.25 0.68 8.75
N THR A 91 -0.37 -0.43 8.34
CA THR A 91 0.34 -1.58 7.79
C THR A 91 0.09 -1.60 6.29
N SER A 92 1.13 -1.41 5.49
CA SER A 92 1.06 -1.45 4.03
C SER A 92 1.60 -2.77 3.53
N VAL A 93 0.84 -3.47 2.67
CA VAL A 93 1.25 -4.73 2.03
C VAL A 93 1.54 -4.47 0.56
N GLU A 94 2.70 -4.92 0.10
CA GLU A 94 3.10 -4.85 -1.30
C GLU A 94 3.80 -6.13 -1.75
N LEU A 95 3.42 -6.64 -2.92
CA LEU A 95 3.98 -7.88 -3.48
C LEU A 95 5.39 -7.67 -4.04
N SER A 96 5.62 -6.54 -4.73
CA SER A 96 6.91 -6.18 -5.32
C SER A 96 7.82 -5.52 -4.29
N LYS A 97 8.97 -6.13 -4.05
CA LYS A 97 9.97 -5.55 -3.16
C LYS A 97 10.47 -4.20 -3.67
N ARG A 98 10.67 -4.07 -4.99
CA ARG A 98 11.13 -2.84 -5.60
C ARG A 98 10.17 -1.66 -5.32
N ARG A 99 8.87 -1.88 -5.46
CA ARG A 99 7.86 -0.87 -5.14
C ARG A 99 7.77 -0.58 -3.65
N ALA A 100 7.89 -1.62 -2.82
CA ALA A 100 7.95 -1.44 -1.38
C ALA A 100 9.17 -0.63 -0.94
N ASP A 101 10.33 -0.81 -1.58
CA ASP A 101 11.54 0.00 -1.33
C ASP A 101 11.30 1.48 -1.69
N ILE A 102 10.57 1.77 -2.78
CA ILE A 102 10.18 3.13 -3.16
C ILE A 102 9.23 3.73 -2.11
N ASN A 103 8.22 2.97 -1.69
CA ASN A 103 7.30 3.38 -0.63
C ASN A 103 8.06 3.68 0.67
N TYR A 104 8.97 2.78 1.06
CA TYR A 104 9.81 2.97 2.24
C TYR A 104 10.67 4.24 2.13
N ALA A 105 11.34 4.45 1.00
CA ALA A 105 12.18 5.64 0.81
C ALA A 105 11.37 6.95 0.94
N ARG A 106 10.15 6.97 0.42
CA ARG A 106 9.23 8.14 0.52
C ARG A 106 8.69 8.39 1.90
N ASN A 107 8.45 7.33 2.68
CA ASN A 107 7.73 7.41 3.95
C ASN A 107 8.57 6.98 5.15
N ARG A 108 9.89 6.89 5.02
CA ARG A 108 10.81 6.40 6.07
C ARG A 108 10.76 7.19 7.37
N ASP A 109 10.30 8.44 7.32
CA ASP A 109 10.13 9.32 8.48
C ASP A 109 8.86 9.02 9.30
N LYS A 110 7.96 8.19 8.80
CA LYS A 110 6.69 7.85 9.45
C LYS A 110 6.90 6.74 10.49
N GLU A 111 6.86 7.07 11.76
CA GLU A 111 7.06 6.11 12.86
C GLU A 111 5.89 5.15 13.05
N ASN A 112 4.74 5.46 12.48
CA ASN A 112 3.51 4.68 12.53
C ASN A 112 3.26 3.87 11.27
N LEU A 113 4.33 3.50 10.52
CA LEU A 113 4.24 2.73 9.28
C LEU A 113 5.04 1.44 9.39
N THR A 114 4.37 0.32 9.08
CA THR A 114 4.99 -0.98 8.80
C THR A 114 4.69 -1.36 7.35
N ILE A 115 5.72 -1.59 6.54
CA ILE A 115 5.60 -2.07 5.16
C ILE A 115 5.96 -3.55 5.14
N MET A 116 5.02 -4.39 4.76
CA MET A 116 5.20 -5.85 4.64
C MET A 116 5.30 -6.23 3.16
N VAL A 117 6.39 -6.93 2.81
CA VAL A 117 6.64 -7.35 1.43
C VAL A 117 6.28 -8.82 1.25
N GLY A 118 5.42 -9.14 0.29
CA GLY A 118 5.03 -10.51 -0.04
C GLY A 118 3.59 -10.64 -0.46
N ASN A 119 3.17 -11.89 -0.66
CA ASN A 119 1.79 -12.20 -1.02
C ASN A 119 0.89 -12.11 0.23
N LEU A 120 -0.17 -11.30 0.16
CA LEU A 120 -1.15 -11.16 1.24
C LEU A 120 -1.72 -12.51 1.71
N ASN A 121 -1.88 -13.48 0.81
CA ASN A 121 -2.44 -14.80 1.15
C ASN A 121 -1.53 -15.62 2.09
N ASP A 122 -0.24 -15.32 2.12
CA ASP A 122 0.75 -16.00 2.95
C ASP A 122 0.94 -15.28 4.30
N MET A 123 0.35 -14.10 4.45
CA MET A 123 0.53 -13.25 5.63
C MET A 123 -0.47 -13.58 6.74
N THR A 124 -0.01 -13.44 7.97
CA THR A 124 -0.84 -13.49 9.16
C THR A 124 -0.71 -12.18 9.93
N PHE A 125 -1.84 -11.67 10.39
CA PHE A 125 -1.88 -10.43 11.17
C PHE A 125 -2.33 -10.78 12.59
N PRO A 126 -1.52 -10.48 13.62
CA PRO A 126 -1.85 -10.80 15.01
C PRO A 126 -2.98 -9.93 15.55
N GLU A 127 -3.17 -8.76 14.95
CA GLU A 127 -4.16 -7.76 15.37
C GLU A 127 -5.14 -7.47 14.23
N LYS A 128 -6.27 -6.90 14.60
CA LYS A 128 -7.31 -6.47 13.68
C LYS A 128 -7.07 -5.03 13.25
N PHE A 129 -7.57 -4.72 12.08
CA PHE A 129 -7.56 -3.36 11.55
C PHE A 129 -8.96 -2.76 11.63
N ASP A 130 -9.02 -1.47 11.98
CA ASP A 130 -10.28 -0.72 11.95
C ASP A 130 -10.72 -0.47 10.51
N TYR A 131 -9.75 -0.33 9.59
CA TYR A 131 -10.01 -0.12 8.17
C TYR A 131 -9.08 -0.95 7.29
N VAL A 132 -9.63 -1.40 6.15
CA VAL A 132 -8.86 -2.02 5.08
C VAL A 132 -9.05 -1.18 3.82
N VAL A 133 -7.94 -0.71 3.27
CA VAL A 133 -7.88 0.12 2.06
C VAL A 133 -7.34 -0.72 0.91
N VAL A 134 -8.07 -0.76 -0.19
CA VAL A 134 -7.69 -1.46 -1.43
C VAL A 134 -7.87 -0.50 -2.58
N ASN A 135 -6.78 -0.06 -3.15
CA ASN A 135 -6.79 0.90 -4.23
C ASN A 135 -5.89 0.45 -5.38
N GLY A 136 -6.46 0.29 -6.58
CA GLY A 136 -5.70 -0.11 -7.76
C GLY A 136 -5.21 -1.56 -7.74
N VAL A 137 -5.89 -2.47 -7.06
CA VAL A 137 -5.51 -3.89 -6.92
C VAL A 137 -6.55 -4.82 -7.53
N LEU A 138 -7.83 -4.48 -7.40
CA LEU A 138 -8.92 -5.36 -7.79
C LEU A 138 -8.94 -5.63 -9.29
N GLU A 139 -8.51 -4.69 -10.11
CA GLU A 139 -8.38 -4.85 -11.57
C GLU A 139 -7.34 -5.92 -11.95
N TYR A 140 -6.35 -6.16 -11.10
CA TYR A 140 -5.31 -7.17 -11.30
C TYR A 140 -5.60 -8.49 -10.58
N ALA A 141 -6.65 -8.55 -9.77
CA ALA A 141 -6.98 -9.72 -8.96
C ALA A 141 -7.10 -11.02 -9.79
N MET A 142 -7.61 -10.90 -11.03
CA MET A 142 -7.71 -12.03 -11.97
C MET A 142 -6.35 -12.56 -12.44
N SER A 143 -5.32 -11.73 -12.41
CA SER A 143 -3.97 -12.09 -12.88
C SER A 143 -3.14 -12.80 -11.81
N PHE A 144 -3.51 -12.66 -10.54
CA PHE A 144 -2.74 -13.19 -9.39
C PHE A 144 -3.38 -14.40 -8.72
N THR A 145 -4.56 -14.81 -9.19
CA THR A 145 -5.24 -16.01 -8.66
C THR A 145 -5.36 -17.05 -9.76
N GLU A 146 -4.87 -18.24 -9.51
CA GLU A 146 -5.06 -19.40 -10.37
C GLU A 146 -6.52 -19.88 -10.28
N GLY A 147 -7.47 -19.15 -10.86
CA GLY A 147 -8.82 -19.69 -10.93
C GLY A 147 -10.00 -18.71 -10.79
N LYS A 148 -11.18 -19.26 -10.93
CA LYS A 148 -12.48 -18.57 -11.14
C LYS A 148 -13.04 -17.75 -9.96
N ASN A 149 -12.34 -17.61 -8.83
CA ASN A 149 -12.87 -17.03 -7.59
C ASN A 149 -12.10 -15.85 -7.01
N SER A 150 -11.26 -15.18 -7.80
CA SER A 150 -10.33 -14.14 -7.32
C SER A 150 -10.97 -13.03 -6.47
N LEU A 151 -12.16 -12.55 -6.83
CA LEU A 151 -12.89 -11.57 -6.03
C LEU A 151 -13.45 -12.16 -4.73
N ARG A 152 -13.82 -13.45 -4.74
CA ARG A 152 -14.24 -14.16 -3.52
C ARG A 152 -13.08 -14.42 -2.58
N ASP A 153 -11.90 -14.72 -3.11
CA ASP A 153 -10.71 -15.01 -2.29
C ASP A 153 -10.20 -13.73 -1.63
N ILE A 154 -10.20 -12.62 -2.36
CA ILE A 154 -9.95 -11.30 -1.80
C ILE A 154 -11.04 -10.96 -0.76
N SER A 155 -12.32 -11.09 -1.10
CA SER A 155 -13.43 -10.84 -0.17
C SER A 155 -13.37 -11.75 1.07
N SER A 156 -12.98 -13.02 0.93
CA SER A 156 -12.84 -13.95 2.06
C SER A 156 -11.59 -13.64 2.92
N ALA A 157 -10.52 -13.14 2.32
CA ALA A 157 -9.39 -12.60 3.07
C ALA A 157 -9.82 -11.36 3.89
N TYR A 158 -10.63 -10.48 3.30
CA TYR A 158 -11.25 -9.35 4.02
C TYR A 158 -12.19 -9.83 5.14
N GLY A 159 -13.06 -10.81 4.87
CA GLY A 159 -13.94 -11.40 5.87
C GLY A 159 -13.15 -11.92 7.07
N ARG A 160 -12.06 -12.65 6.84
CA ARG A 160 -11.19 -13.14 7.93
C ARG A 160 -10.52 -12.02 8.72
N LEU A 161 -10.18 -10.92 8.08
CA LEU A 161 -9.58 -9.74 8.74
C LEU A 161 -10.62 -8.95 9.54
N SER A 162 -11.91 -8.97 9.12
CA SER A 162 -13.02 -8.27 9.76
C SER A 162 -13.77 -9.15 10.79
N GLU A 163 -14.01 -10.43 10.50
CA GLU A 163 -14.79 -11.34 11.37
C GLU A 163 -14.06 -11.75 12.65
N ALA A 164 -12.73 -11.70 12.66
CA ALA A 164 -11.98 -11.90 13.88
C ALA A 164 -12.37 -10.86 14.98
N GLY A 165 -13.27 -9.91 14.75
CA GLY A 165 -13.67 -8.80 15.62
C GLY A 165 -15.13 -8.44 15.74
N GLY A 166 -16.04 -9.36 15.45
CA GLY A 166 -17.47 -9.06 15.59
C GLY A 166 -17.90 -8.67 16.99
N LYS A 167 -18.15 -7.38 17.20
CA LYS A 167 -19.30 -6.88 17.97
C LYS A 167 -20.09 -6.02 17.01
N THR A 168 -21.16 -6.59 16.44
CA THR A 168 -22.28 -5.83 15.90
C THR A 168 -22.81 -4.95 17.04
N SER A 169 -22.55 -3.66 16.99
CA SER A 169 -23.31 -2.74 17.80
C SER A 169 -24.64 -2.52 17.09
N ASP A 170 -25.65 -3.29 17.50
CA ASP A 170 -27.05 -2.89 17.31
C ASP A 170 -27.22 -1.51 17.90
N ARG A 171 -27.42 -0.52 17.07
CA ARG A 171 -27.98 0.78 17.45
C ARG A 171 -29.33 0.91 16.76
N HIS A 172 -30.34 0.81 17.58
CA HIS A 172 -31.70 1.30 17.29
C HIS A 172 -31.69 2.81 16.96
#